data_32c137fd4ee10ab52153e258da3b219d
#
_entry.id   32c137fd4ee10ab52153e258da3b219d
#
_cell.length_a   1.000
_cell.length_b   1.000
_cell.length_c   1.000
_cell.angle_alpha   90.00
_cell.angle_beta   90.00
_cell.angle_gamma   90.00
#
_symmetry.space_group_name_H-M   'P 1'
#
loop_
_entity.id
_entity.type
_entity.pdbx_description
1 polymer ?
#
loop_
_entity_poly.entity_id
_entity_poly.type
_entity_poly.pdbx_seq_one_letter_code
_entity_poly.pdbx_strand_id
1 'polypeptide(L)'
;MKNILTEFNLEIFDIKNLKTHGGSLRYYIKRKNNKKFNQTLRLKDQFKRELKYGLDKLQTFKNFATKSYQSKIELINILSKIKSMKKKVLGYGATAKAVTILNYCNINEDLIYNFTDTTPDKINKFMPGKNIKILKYNKKILNKYDYVFLGAWNFKNEILKKEKRFKKRGGKFITHVPYPRLF
;
A
#
# COMPACT_ATOMS: atom_id res chain seq x y z
N MET A 1 18.09 -10.86 3.61
CA MET A 1 19.05 -10.44 2.56
C MET A 1 20.48 -10.84 2.91
N LYS A 2 21.05 -10.43 4.07
CA LYS A 2 22.46 -10.77 4.45
C LYS A 2 22.75 -12.28 4.34
N ASN A 3 21.95 -13.14 4.96
CA ASN A 3 22.16 -14.59 4.96
C ASN A 3 22.17 -15.18 3.53
N ILE A 4 21.20 -14.79 2.70
CA ILE A 4 21.14 -15.24 1.30
C ILE A 4 22.42 -14.85 0.53
N LEU A 5 22.88 -13.61 0.66
CA LEU A 5 24.07 -13.14 -0.04
C LEU A 5 25.34 -13.88 0.40
N THR A 6 25.43 -14.28 1.67
CA THR A 6 26.59 -15.03 2.20
C THR A 6 26.75 -16.38 1.51
N GLU A 7 25.65 -17.07 1.16
CA GLU A 7 25.68 -18.36 0.43
C GLU A 7 26.31 -18.22 -0.97
N PHE A 8 26.27 -17.01 -1.56
CA PHE A 8 26.83 -16.72 -2.88
C PHE A 8 28.16 -15.97 -2.83
N ASN A 9 28.86 -15.95 -1.69
CA ASN A 9 30.08 -15.16 -1.48
C ASN A 9 29.92 -13.67 -1.80
N LEU A 10 28.72 -13.14 -1.53
CA LEU A 10 28.39 -11.72 -1.68
C LEU A 10 28.19 -11.07 -0.32
N GLU A 11 28.40 -9.76 -0.24
CA GLU A 11 28.10 -8.98 0.96
C GLU A 11 27.59 -7.59 0.59
N ILE A 12 26.76 -7.04 1.47
CA ILE A 12 26.29 -5.64 1.36
C ILE A 12 27.37 -4.75 1.94
N PHE A 13 27.78 -3.74 1.20
CA PHE A 13 28.72 -2.75 1.69
C PHE A 13 28.09 -1.39 1.95
N ASP A 14 26.93 -1.10 1.31
CA ASP A 14 26.21 0.15 1.53
C ASP A 14 24.72 0.00 1.25
N ILE A 15 23.93 0.99 1.71
CA ILE A 15 22.49 1.09 1.45
C ILE A 15 22.09 2.53 1.17
N LYS A 16 20.99 2.71 0.46
CA LYS A 16 20.34 4.02 0.28
C LYS A 16 18.83 3.90 0.49
N ASN A 17 18.29 4.74 1.38
CA ASN A 17 16.86 4.89 1.56
C ASN A 17 16.25 5.66 0.38
N LEU A 18 15.17 5.14 -0.19
CA LEU A 18 14.42 5.76 -1.28
C LEU A 18 12.99 6.03 -0.83
N LYS A 19 12.40 7.12 -1.31
CA LYS A 19 11.01 7.49 -1.00
C LYS A 19 9.97 6.78 -1.89
N THR A 20 10.43 6.00 -2.87
CA THR A 20 9.56 5.29 -3.81
C THR A 20 8.69 4.23 -3.12
N HIS A 21 7.48 4.06 -3.62
CA HIS A 21 6.52 3.03 -3.17
C HIS A 21 6.17 3.03 -1.66
N GLY A 22 6.36 4.15 -0.98
CA GLY A 22 6.13 4.27 0.47
C GLY A 22 7.36 3.95 1.32
N GLY A 23 8.53 3.85 0.70
CA GLY A 23 9.83 3.53 1.28
C GLY A 23 10.45 2.28 0.67
N SER A 24 11.71 2.36 0.30
CA SER A 24 12.49 1.26 -0.27
C SER A 24 13.94 1.37 0.18
N LEU A 25 14.64 0.24 0.21
CA LEU A 25 16.09 0.19 0.42
C LEU A 25 16.76 -0.24 -0.87
N ARG A 26 17.72 0.54 -1.34
CA ARG A 26 18.66 0.13 -2.36
C ARG A 26 19.86 -0.47 -1.67
N TYR A 27 20.21 -1.71 -2.00
CA TYR A 27 21.41 -2.38 -1.51
C TYR A 27 22.52 -2.26 -2.54
N TYR A 28 23.73 -1.95 -2.06
CA TYR A 28 24.96 -1.99 -2.83
C TYR A 28 25.73 -3.22 -2.39
N ILE A 29 25.98 -4.13 -3.35
CA ILE A 29 26.50 -5.45 -3.08
C ILE A 29 27.84 -5.61 -3.78
N LYS A 30 28.79 -6.32 -3.16
CA LYS A 30 30.09 -6.68 -3.72
C LYS A 30 30.40 -8.16 -3.46
N ARG A 31 31.42 -8.67 -4.13
CA ARG A 31 31.99 -9.97 -3.77
C ARG A 31 32.72 -9.84 -2.43
N LYS A 32 32.63 -10.84 -1.57
CA LYS A 32 33.20 -10.82 -0.21
C LYS A 32 34.70 -10.56 -0.19
N ASN A 33 35.43 -11.05 -1.18
CA ASN A 33 36.88 -10.86 -1.34
C ASN A 33 37.28 -9.50 -1.96
N ASN A 34 36.32 -8.67 -2.40
CA ASN A 34 36.62 -7.35 -2.95
C ASN A 34 36.93 -6.36 -1.82
N LYS A 35 38.21 -5.96 -1.71
CA LYS A 35 38.67 -5.00 -0.69
C LYS A 35 38.50 -3.52 -1.08
N LYS A 36 37.99 -3.22 -2.32
CA LYS A 36 37.86 -1.85 -2.83
C LYS A 36 36.82 -1.02 -2.08
N PHE A 37 35.79 -1.68 -1.55
CA PHE A 37 34.67 -1.00 -0.87
C PHE A 37 34.56 -1.49 0.58
N ASN A 38 34.57 -0.56 1.52
CA ASN A 38 34.32 -0.83 2.94
C ASN A 38 32.85 -0.68 3.30
N GLN A 39 32.42 -1.34 4.37
CA GLN A 39 31.08 -1.17 4.89
C GLN A 39 30.87 0.24 5.43
N THR A 40 29.79 0.90 4.97
CA THR A 40 29.46 2.27 5.38
C THR A 40 28.80 2.32 6.75
N LEU A 41 28.87 3.48 7.41
CA LEU A 41 28.13 3.74 8.65
C LEU A 41 26.61 3.60 8.45
N ARG A 42 26.09 4.04 7.30
CA ARG A 42 24.65 3.89 6.98
C ARG A 42 24.16 2.44 7.06
N LEU A 43 24.98 1.50 6.56
CA LEU A 43 24.68 0.07 6.64
C LEU A 43 24.71 -0.41 8.08
N LYS A 44 25.73 -0.03 8.85
CA LYS A 44 25.86 -0.40 10.27
C LYS A 44 24.66 0.11 11.09
N ASP A 45 24.26 1.35 10.87
CA ASP A 45 23.11 1.94 11.55
C ASP A 45 21.77 1.30 11.15
N GLN A 46 21.64 0.87 9.89
CA GLN A 46 20.46 0.11 9.47
C GLN A 46 20.36 -1.23 10.21
N PHE A 47 21.46 -1.98 10.31
CA PHE A 47 21.47 -3.23 11.07
C PHE A 47 21.12 -3.01 12.54
N LYS A 48 21.68 -1.98 13.18
CA LYS A 48 21.33 -1.62 14.57
C LYS A 48 19.81 -1.33 14.70
N ARG A 49 19.24 -0.58 13.75
CA ARG A 49 17.80 -0.30 13.75
C ARG A 49 16.95 -1.56 13.59
N GLU A 50 17.31 -2.45 12.66
CA GLU A 50 16.60 -3.71 12.43
C GLU A 50 16.62 -4.60 13.68
N LEU A 51 17.77 -4.72 14.35
CA LEU A 51 17.89 -5.45 15.61
C LEU A 51 17.07 -4.80 16.73
N LYS A 52 17.11 -3.46 16.84
CA LYS A 52 16.30 -2.74 17.84
C LYS A 52 14.80 -2.94 17.62
N TYR A 53 14.34 -3.08 16.36
CA TYR A 53 12.96 -3.42 16.04
C TYR A 53 12.65 -4.91 16.23
N GLY A 54 13.65 -5.74 16.51
CA GLY A 54 13.49 -7.17 16.71
C GLY A 54 13.14 -7.92 15.42
N LEU A 55 13.67 -7.48 14.25
CA LEU A 55 13.41 -8.15 12.97
C LEU A 55 14.08 -9.53 12.87
N ASP A 56 14.86 -9.93 13.85
CA ASP A 56 15.43 -11.24 14.10
C ASP A 56 14.56 -12.14 14.99
N LYS A 57 13.44 -11.61 15.54
CA LYS A 57 12.59 -12.29 16.51
C LYS A 57 11.25 -12.69 15.90
N LEU A 58 10.88 -13.97 16.05
CA LEU A 58 9.59 -14.50 15.58
C LEU A 58 8.38 -13.73 16.17
N GLN A 59 8.49 -13.28 17.43
CA GLN A 59 7.41 -12.54 18.08
C GLN A 59 7.06 -11.23 17.36
N THR A 60 8.04 -10.56 16.76
CA THR A 60 7.81 -9.35 15.95
C THR A 60 6.90 -9.63 14.76
N PHE A 61 7.11 -10.76 14.08
CA PHE A 61 6.27 -11.16 12.95
C PHE A 61 4.88 -11.65 13.38
N LYS A 62 4.77 -12.33 14.51
CA LYS A 62 3.47 -12.67 15.10
C LYS A 62 2.66 -11.41 15.43
N ASN A 63 3.29 -10.42 16.05
CA ASN A 63 2.66 -9.13 16.36
C ASN A 63 2.24 -8.38 15.09
N PHE A 64 3.05 -8.45 14.04
CA PHE A 64 2.70 -7.88 12.74
C PHE A 64 1.49 -8.57 12.11
N ALA A 65 1.43 -9.91 12.17
CA ALA A 65 0.28 -10.66 11.68
C ALA A 65 -1.02 -10.28 12.41
N THR A 66 -0.97 -10.16 13.74
CA THR A 66 -2.10 -9.70 14.55
C THR A 66 -2.57 -8.30 14.15
N LYS A 67 -1.63 -7.35 13.99
CA LYS A 67 -1.96 -5.98 13.54
C LYS A 67 -2.56 -5.96 12.13
N SER A 68 -2.05 -6.80 11.23
CA SER A 68 -2.59 -6.93 9.87
C SER A 68 -4.03 -7.46 9.90
N TYR A 69 -4.31 -8.43 10.75
CA TYR A 69 -5.67 -8.96 10.93
C TYR A 69 -6.61 -7.91 11.54
N GLN A 70 -6.19 -7.17 12.56
CA GLN A 70 -6.96 -6.06 13.12
C GLN A 70 -7.29 -5.01 12.06
N SER A 71 -6.29 -4.60 11.27
CA SER A 71 -6.47 -3.66 10.17
C SER A 71 -7.49 -4.17 9.13
N LYS A 72 -7.50 -5.48 8.83
CA LYS A 72 -8.53 -6.10 7.99
C LYS A 72 -9.93 -5.89 8.57
N ILE A 73 -10.13 -6.24 9.85
CA ILE A 73 -11.44 -6.11 10.51
C ILE A 73 -11.92 -4.66 10.52
N GLU A 74 -11.04 -3.72 10.88
CA GLU A 74 -11.37 -2.29 10.90
C GLU A 74 -11.79 -1.77 9.51
N LEU A 75 -11.06 -2.16 8.46
CA LEU A 75 -11.40 -1.76 7.10
C LEU A 75 -12.77 -2.30 6.66
N ILE A 76 -13.03 -3.58 6.94
CA ILE A 76 -14.33 -4.22 6.64
C ILE A 76 -15.44 -3.50 7.40
N ASN A 77 -15.27 -3.21 8.69
CA ASN A 77 -16.25 -2.50 9.50
C ASN A 77 -16.58 -1.12 8.95
N ILE A 78 -15.55 -0.35 8.53
CA ILE A 78 -15.76 0.96 7.88
C ILE A 78 -16.60 0.81 6.61
N LEU A 79 -16.25 -0.12 5.72
CA LEU A 79 -16.95 -0.33 4.46
C LEU A 79 -18.38 -0.86 4.66
N SER A 80 -18.58 -1.80 5.59
CA SER A 80 -19.90 -2.35 5.93
C SER A 80 -20.81 -1.26 6.52
N LYS A 81 -20.29 -0.40 7.37
CA LYS A 81 -21.05 0.75 7.90
C LYS A 81 -21.45 1.72 6.78
N ILE A 82 -20.58 1.97 5.81
CA ILE A 82 -20.91 2.82 4.65
C ILE A 82 -22.01 2.15 3.81
N LYS A 83 -21.92 0.84 3.57
CA LYS A 83 -22.96 0.07 2.86
C LYS A 83 -24.30 0.12 3.59
N SER A 84 -24.34 -0.05 4.91
CA SER A 84 -25.59 0.02 5.71
C SER A 84 -26.28 1.40 5.61
N MET A 85 -25.49 2.47 5.42
CA MET A 85 -26.01 3.81 5.14
C MET A 85 -26.48 4.00 3.69
N LYS A 86 -26.48 2.96 2.85
CA LYS A 86 -26.80 3.00 1.40
C LYS A 86 -25.89 3.98 0.63
N LYS A 87 -24.67 4.19 1.09
CA LYS A 87 -23.67 5.05 0.47
C LYS A 87 -22.72 4.27 -0.43
N LYS A 88 -22.22 4.92 -1.50
CA LYS A 88 -21.38 4.27 -2.53
C LYS A 88 -19.92 4.60 -2.36
N VAL A 89 -19.08 3.58 -2.48
CA VAL A 89 -17.61 3.69 -2.42
C VAL A 89 -17.02 3.48 -3.81
N LEU A 90 -16.13 4.38 -4.25
CA LEU A 90 -15.29 4.24 -5.44
C LEU A 90 -13.86 3.93 -5.01
N GLY A 91 -13.22 2.93 -5.59
CA GLY A 91 -11.78 2.73 -5.49
C GLY A 91 -11.02 3.68 -6.41
N TYR A 92 -9.99 4.31 -5.92
CA TYR A 92 -9.16 5.26 -6.68
C TYR A 92 -7.73 4.70 -6.87
N GLY A 93 -7.41 4.36 -8.11
CA GLY A 93 -6.16 3.70 -8.52
C GLY A 93 -6.22 2.17 -8.41
N ALA A 94 -6.38 1.50 -9.55
CA ALA A 94 -6.36 0.04 -9.68
C ALA A 94 -4.91 -0.48 -9.64
N THR A 95 -4.28 -0.40 -8.47
CA THR A 95 -2.87 -0.77 -8.24
C THR A 95 -2.73 -2.21 -7.74
N ALA A 96 -1.55 -2.83 -7.90
CA ALA A 96 -1.24 -4.12 -7.30
C ALA A 96 -1.46 -4.13 -5.77
N LYS A 97 -1.16 -3.00 -5.09
CA LYS A 97 -1.42 -2.83 -3.65
C LYS A 97 -2.92 -2.92 -3.33
N ALA A 98 -3.77 -2.30 -4.16
CA ALA A 98 -5.22 -2.41 -4.00
C ALA A 98 -5.69 -3.85 -4.20
N VAL A 99 -5.19 -4.57 -5.21
CA VAL A 99 -5.49 -5.99 -5.45
C VAL A 99 -5.16 -6.82 -4.22
N THR A 100 -3.99 -6.63 -3.61
CA THR A 100 -3.59 -7.34 -2.39
C THR A 100 -4.60 -7.12 -1.25
N ILE A 101 -5.00 -5.86 -1.00
CA ILE A 101 -5.94 -5.55 0.07
C ILE A 101 -7.34 -6.09 -0.21
N LEU A 102 -7.85 -5.96 -1.43
CA LEU A 102 -9.15 -6.50 -1.81
C LEU A 102 -9.24 -8.02 -1.58
N ASN A 103 -8.20 -8.75 -1.99
CA ASN A 103 -8.16 -10.20 -1.84
C ASN A 103 -7.93 -10.62 -0.38
N TYR A 104 -6.99 -9.99 0.33
CA TYR A 104 -6.74 -10.28 1.74
C TYR A 104 -7.95 -10.01 2.64
N CYS A 105 -8.66 -8.91 2.40
CA CYS A 105 -9.85 -8.53 3.15
C CYS A 105 -11.15 -9.17 2.63
N ASN A 106 -11.10 -9.89 1.51
CA ASN A 106 -12.26 -10.40 0.79
C ASN A 106 -13.30 -9.31 0.45
N ILE A 107 -12.82 -8.13 0.05
CA ILE A 107 -13.67 -7.02 -0.39
C ILE A 107 -14.09 -7.26 -1.84
N ASN A 108 -15.39 -7.18 -2.11
CA ASN A 108 -16.03 -7.36 -3.42
C ASN A 108 -16.80 -6.10 -3.85
N GLU A 109 -17.53 -6.18 -4.97
CA GLU A 109 -18.34 -5.10 -5.53
C GLU A 109 -19.46 -4.60 -4.62
N ASP A 110 -19.86 -5.38 -3.64
CA ASP A 110 -20.86 -4.98 -2.63
C ASP A 110 -20.35 -3.91 -1.69
N LEU A 111 -19.05 -3.88 -1.44
CA LEU A 111 -18.39 -2.93 -0.54
C LEU A 111 -17.71 -1.80 -1.31
N ILE A 112 -17.10 -2.08 -2.47
CA ILE A 112 -16.52 -1.09 -3.36
C ILE A 112 -17.07 -1.33 -4.76
N TYR A 113 -17.94 -0.46 -5.23
CA TYR A 113 -18.71 -0.64 -6.46
C TYR A 113 -17.86 -0.73 -7.72
N ASN A 114 -16.87 0.16 -7.84
CA ASN A 114 -15.98 0.22 -8.99
C ASN A 114 -14.60 0.73 -8.55
N PHE A 115 -13.59 0.52 -9.38
CA PHE A 115 -12.34 1.26 -9.32
C PHE A 115 -12.26 2.26 -10.48
N THR A 116 -11.45 3.30 -10.32
CA THR A 116 -11.08 4.20 -11.41
C THR A 116 -9.57 4.26 -11.57
N ASP A 117 -9.11 4.28 -12.81
CA ASP A 117 -7.68 4.37 -13.15
C ASP A 117 -7.50 5.21 -14.42
N THR A 118 -6.29 5.71 -14.65
CA THR A 118 -5.90 6.44 -15.86
C THR A 118 -5.17 5.57 -16.89
N THR A 119 -4.73 4.37 -16.50
CA THR A 119 -3.96 3.44 -17.33
C THR A 119 -4.89 2.78 -18.35
N PRO A 120 -4.68 3.00 -19.69
CA PRO A 120 -5.58 2.50 -20.72
C PRO A 120 -5.82 0.99 -20.65
N ASP A 121 -4.77 0.20 -20.44
CA ASP A 121 -4.82 -1.26 -20.42
C ASP A 121 -5.63 -1.87 -19.27
N LYS A 122 -5.99 -1.07 -18.27
CA LYS A 122 -6.82 -1.51 -17.14
C LYS A 122 -8.30 -1.17 -17.32
N ILE A 123 -8.60 -0.18 -18.17
CA ILE A 123 -9.96 0.34 -18.31
C ILE A 123 -10.86 -0.72 -18.92
N ASN A 124 -12.10 -0.81 -18.39
CA ASN A 124 -13.12 -1.81 -18.70
C ASN A 124 -12.76 -3.26 -18.32
N LYS A 125 -11.62 -3.48 -17.69
CA LYS A 125 -11.26 -4.76 -17.07
C LYS A 125 -11.75 -4.82 -15.62
N PHE A 126 -11.50 -5.93 -14.96
CA PHE A 126 -11.86 -6.14 -13.55
C PHE A 126 -10.61 -6.18 -12.67
N MET A 127 -10.79 -5.84 -11.39
CA MET A 127 -9.75 -6.01 -10.39
C MET A 127 -9.42 -7.51 -10.25
N PRO A 128 -8.16 -7.93 -10.36
CA PRO A 128 -7.77 -9.33 -10.28
C PRO A 128 -8.30 -10.02 -9.02
N GLY A 129 -8.97 -11.18 -9.22
CA GLY A 129 -9.59 -11.94 -8.14
C GLY A 129 -10.90 -11.37 -7.58
N LYS A 130 -11.44 -10.30 -8.18
CA LYS A 130 -12.68 -9.63 -7.76
C LYS A 130 -13.50 -9.17 -8.95
N ASN A 131 -14.85 -9.21 -8.81
CA ASN A 131 -15.77 -8.73 -9.83
C ASN A 131 -16.00 -7.20 -9.75
N ILE A 132 -14.93 -6.43 -9.50
CA ILE A 132 -15.00 -4.98 -9.40
C ILE A 132 -14.48 -4.37 -10.69
N LYS A 133 -15.33 -3.73 -11.47
CA LYS A 133 -14.99 -3.13 -12.77
C LYS A 133 -14.11 -1.90 -12.61
N ILE A 134 -13.14 -1.74 -13.50
CA ILE A 134 -12.25 -0.58 -13.56
C ILE A 134 -12.78 0.39 -14.62
N LEU A 135 -13.14 1.58 -14.19
CA LEU A 135 -13.67 2.65 -15.02
C LEU A 135 -12.57 3.65 -15.40
N LYS A 136 -12.70 4.26 -16.57
CA LYS A 136 -11.83 5.37 -16.97
C LYS A 136 -12.00 6.56 -16.02
N TYR A 137 -10.90 7.03 -15.47
CA TYR A 137 -10.93 8.23 -14.64
C TYR A 137 -11.40 9.44 -15.46
N ASN A 138 -12.34 10.19 -14.89
CA ASN A 138 -12.69 11.54 -15.32
C ASN A 138 -13.13 12.36 -14.09
N LYS A 139 -13.07 13.69 -14.17
CA LYS A 139 -13.39 14.57 -13.03
C LYS A 139 -14.83 14.44 -12.51
N LYS A 140 -15.76 13.98 -13.36
CA LYS A 140 -17.18 13.84 -13.00
C LYS A 140 -17.50 12.49 -12.35
N ILE A 141 -16.61 11.49 -12.46
CA ILE A 141 -16.89 10.13 -11.97
C ILE A 141 -17.14 10.11 -10.46
N LEU A 142 -16.38 10.91 -9.70
CA LEU A 142 -16.53 11.00 -8.25
C LEU A 142 -17.91 11.54 -7.83
N ASN A 143 -18.62 12.23 -8.74
CA ASN A 143 -19.94 12.80 -8.42
C ASN A 143 -21.02 11.75 -8.15
N LYS A 144 -20.76 10.49 -8.56
CA LYS A 144 -21.70 9.36 -8.39
C LYS A 144 -21.45 8.60 -7.08
N TYR A 145 -20.45 9.03 -6.27
CA TYR A 145 -20.02 8.32 -5.07
C TYR A 145 -19.92 9.26 -3.87
N ASP A 146 -20.10 8.69 -2.68
CA ASP A 146 -20.03 9.40 -1.41
C ASP A 146 -18.64 9.26 -0.76
N TYR A 147 -17.98 8.14 -1.01
CA TYR A 147 -16.68 7.79 -0.45
C TYR A 147 -15.70 7.35 -1.53
N VAL A 148 -14.42 7.61 -1.30
CA VAL A 148 -13.31 7.20 -2.16
C VAL A 148 -12.30 6.39 -1.35
N PHE A 149 -12.14 5.10 -1.69
CA PHE A 149 -11.09 4.24 -1.17
C PHE A 149 -9.79 4.46 -1.96
N LEU A 150 -8.72 4.84 -1.27
CA LEU A 150 -7.41 5.10 -1.88
C LEU A 150 -6.64 3.81 -2.13
N GLY A 151 -6.83 3.19 -3.30
CA GLY A 151 -6.00 2.07 -3.76
C GLY A 151 -4.56 2.49 -4.04
N ALA A 152 -4.37 3.71 -4.52
CA ALA A 152 -3.06 4.34 -4.72
C ALA A 152 -2.65 5.20 -3.51
N TRP A 153 -2.73 4.66 -2.30
CA TRP A 153 -2.53 5.37 -1.03
C TRP A 153 -1.20 6.15 -0.93
N ASN A 154 -0.15 5.69 -1.59
CA ASN A 154 1.15 6.37 -1.63
C ASN A 154 1.12 7.73 -2.34
N PHE A 155 0.10 7.99 -3.17
CA PHE A 155 -0.19 9.27 -3.81
C PHE A 155 -1.30 10.05 -3.10
N LYS A 156 -1.58 9.72 -1.84
CA LYS A 156 -2.68 10.32 -1.07
C LYS A 156 -2.69 11.85 -1.17
N ASN A 157 -1.57 12.50 -0.90
CA ASN A 157 -1.50 13.97 -0.86
C ASN A 157 -1.81 14.61 -2.23
N GLU A 158 -1.32 14.00 -3.30
CA GLU A 158 -1.57 14.43 -4.67
C GLU A 158 -3.05 14.24 -5.04
N ILE A 159 -3.62 13.08 -4.71
CA ILE A 159 -5.03 12.77 -4.95
C ILE A 159 -5.93 13.75 -4.18
N LEU A 160 -5.66 14.01 -2.90
CA LEU A 160 -6.43 14.97 -2.12
C LEU A 160 -6.37 16.38 -2.68
N LYS A 161 -5.19 16.80 -3.17
CA LYS A 161 -5.00 18.09 -3.82
C LYS A 161 -5.78 18.18 -5.13
N LYS A 162 -5.77 17.10 -5.93
CA LYS A 162 -6.47 17.00 -7.21
C LYS A 162 -7.99 17.00 -7.03
N GLU A 163 -8.48 16.27 -6.01
CA GLU A 163 -9.92 16.03 -5.78
C GLU A 163 -10.53 16.95 -4.70
N LYS A 164 -10.01 18.16 -4.55
CA LYS A 164 -10.52 19.16 -3.58
C LYS A 164 -12.03 19.43 -3.72
N ARG A 165 -12.57 19.40 -4.95
CA ARG A 165 -14.00 19.61 -5.21
C ARG A 165 -14.85 18.48 -4.60
N PHE A 166 -14.39 17.23 -4.70
CA PHE A 166 -15.06 16.09 -4.07
C PHE A 166 -15.17 16.28 -2.55
N LYS A 167 -14.07 16.68 -1.90
CA LYS A 167 -14.06 16.95 -0.46
C LYS A 167 -14.95 18.12 -0.06
N LYS A 168 -14.94 19.23 -0.83
CA LYS A 168 -15.77 20.43 -0.55
C LYS A 168 -17.27 20.14 -0.55
N ARG A 169 -17.74 19.16 -1.33
CA ARG A 169 -19.16 18.74 -1.37
C ARG A 169 -19.51 17.65 -0.34
N GLY A 170 -18.65 17.40 0.65
CA GLY A 170 -18.91 16.43 1.71
C GLY A 170 -18.41 15.01 1.42
N GLY A 171 -17.78 14.76 0.27
CA GLY A 171 -17.16 13.47 -0.05
C GLY A 171 -16.00 13.13 0.88
N LYS A 172 -15.90 11.90 1.31
CA LYS A 172 -14.88 11.42 2.26
C LYS A 172 -13.94 10.40 1.63
N PHE A 173 -12.70 10.41 2.09
CA PHE A 173 -11.69 9.45 1.65
C PHE A 173 -11.46 8.36 2.71
N ILE A 174 -11.15 7.15 2.24
CA ILE A 174 -10.79 6.00 3.06
C ILE A 174 -9.35 5.64 2.74
N THR A 175 -8.48 5.54 3.73
CA THR A 175 -7.16 4.92 3.60
C THR A 175 -7.07 3.67 4.48
N HIS A 176 -6.22 2.72 4.11
CA HIS A 176 -5.90 1.54 4.92
C HIS A 176 -4.46 1.56 5.45
N VAL A 177 -3.68 2.59 5.08
CA VAL A 177 -2.27 2.72 5.49
C VAL A 177 -2.07 4.05 6.22
N PRO A 178 -1.36 4.05 7.37
CA PRO A 178 -0.82 2.92 8.12
C PRO A 178 -1.87 2.08 8.84
N TYR A 179 -3.09 2.59 9.00
CA TYR A 179 -4.28 1.92 9.54
C TYR A 179 -5.55 2.47 8.87
N PRO A 180 -6.66 1.71 8.88
CA PRO A 180 -7.90 2.13 8.25
C PRO A 180 -8.50 3.38 8.92
N ARG A 181 -8.87 4.37 8.12
CA ARG A 181 -9.53 5.59 8.61
C ARG A 181 -10.24 6.37 7.52
N LEU A 182 -11.23 7.15 7.95
CA LEU A 182 -11.93 8.18 7.17
C LEU A 182 -11.27 9.54 7.39
N PHE A 183 -11.35 10.43 6.36
CA PHE A 183 -10.86 11.82 6.50
C PHE A 183 -11.41 12.73 5.40
#